data_b7257bd3b5f42e728625359ce9a54cff
#
_entry.id   b7257bd3b5f42e728625359ce9a54cff
#
_cell.length_a   1.000
_cell.length_b   1.000
_cell.length_c   1.000
_cell.angle_alpha   90.00
_cell.angle_beta   90.00
_cell.angle_gamma   90.00
#
_symmetry.space_group_name_H-M   'P 1'
#
loop_
_entity.id
_entity.type
_entity.pdbx_description
1 polymer ?
#
loop_
_entity_poly.entity_id
_entity_poly.type
_entity_poly.pdbx_seq_one_letter_code
_entity_poly.pdbx_strand_id
1 'polypeptide(L)'
;VTAELPGLTVGVAPTAVLPPPLRTDVAGFIGATRRGPVGTPVRVESLNNYHDVFGDLDPAAATSYAVRGYYENGGELAWVIRVAGAVTTATATWSVAGQDGFLPVTAYQVVAASPGSWAEGGQVTIWYRSGSLAGPAEVNVRVAIPGETVEVFTRIPAKQLAERLADSHLIRLVPMLGSGGGAGDGGPARQGKVSQLSL
;
A
#
# COMPACT_ATOMS: atom_id res chain seq x y z
N VAL A 1 -70.80 -11.86 48.99
CA VAL A 1 -70.78 -10.90 47.89
C VAL A 1 -69.67 -9.87 48.21
N THR A 2 -68.52 -10.05 47.66
CA THR A 2 -67.39 -9.08 47.77
C THR A 2 -67.63 -8.01 46.71
N ALA A 3 -67.91 -6.78 47.14
CA ALA A 3 -67.99 -5.62 46.26
C ALA A 3 -66.57 -5.23 45.85
N GLU A 4 -66.26 -5.36 44.59
CA GLU A 4 -65.03 -4.78 44.01
C GLU A 4 -65.23 -3.27 43.87
N LEU A 5 -64.33 -2.50 44.50
CA LEU A 5 -64.27 -1.07 44.35
C LEU A 5 -63.70 -0.71 42.99
N PRO A 6 -64.27 0.25 42.28
CA PRO A 6 -63.70 0.72 41.04
C PRO A 6 -62.35 1.35 41.31
N GLY A 7 -61.31 0.74 40.76
CA GLY A 7 -59.90 1.20 40.84
C GLY A 7 -59.36 1.58 39.47
N LEU A 8 -58.53 2.64 39.44
CA LEU A 8 -57.77 2.97 38.25
C LEU A 8 -56.55 2.06 38.17
N THR A 9 -56.51 1.21 37.17
CA THR A 9 -55.32 0.39 36.89
C THR A 9 -54.45 1.17 35.88
N VAL A 10 -53.32 1.68 36.34
CA VAL A 10 -52.33 2.28 35.45
C VAL A 10 -51.36 1.21 34.96
N GLY A 11 -51.55 0.78 33.73
CA GLY A 11 -50.61 -0.12 33.07
C GLY A 11 -49.46 0.71 32.48
N VAL A 12 -48.26 0.53 33.00
CA VAL A 12 -47.05 1.06 32.34
C VAL A 12 -46.66 0.05 31.26
N ALA A 13 -46.94 0.40 30.01
CA ALA A 13 -46.39 -0.35 28.89
C ALA A 13 -44.89 -0.02 28.80
N PRO A 14 -44.00 -1.03 28.76
CA PRO A 14 -42.59 -0.77 28.54
C PRO A 14 -42.43 -0.04 27.21
N THR A 15 -41.87 1.15 27.26
CA THR A 15 -41.50 1.86 26.05
C THR A 15 -40.51 0.98 25.28
N ALA A 16 -40.83 0.69 24.02
CA ALA A 16 -39.90 -0.06 23.17
C ALA A 16 -38.55 0.66 23.19
N VAL A 17 -37.52 -0.02 23.66
CA VAL A 17 -36.16 0.50 23.58
C VAL A 17 -35.82 0.52 22.09
N LEU A 18 -35.88 1.71 21.48
CA LEU A 18 -35.43 1.88 20.11
C LEU A 18 -33.95 1.54 20.08
N PRO A 19 -33.50 0.72 19.13
CA PRO A 19 -32.08 0.48 18.96
C PRO A 19 -31.39 1.83 18.76
N PRO A 20 -30.16 2.02 19.26
CA PRO A 20 -29.42 3.25 19.05
C PRO A 20 -29.39 3.56 17.54
N PRO A 21 -29.52 4.82 17.14
CA PRO A 21 -29.50 5.19 15.73
C PRO A 21 -28.22 4.65 15.10
N LEU A 22 -28.34 3.98 13.97
CA LEU A 22 -27.18 3.53 13.21
C LEU A 22 -26.37 4.77 12.82
N ARG A 23 -25.06 4.68 13.01
CA ARG A 23 -24.14 5.72 12.56
C ARG A 23 -24.19 5.77 11.02
N THR A 24 -24.62 6.90 10.49
CA THR A 24 -24.68 7.15 9.05
C THR A 24 -23.45 7.88 8.52
N ASP A 25 -22.56 8.27 9.42
CA ASP A 25 -21.29 8.94 9.14
C ASP A 25 -20.16 7.99 8.71
N VAL A 26 -20.40 6.67 8.75
CA VAL A 26 -19.44 5.65 8.31
C VAL A 26 -20.03 4.86 7.15
N ALA A 27 -19.34 4.89 6.01
CA ALA A 27 -19.75 4.14 4.83
C ALA A 27 -18.86 2.91 4.58
N GLY A 28 -19.42 1.85 3.98
CA GLY A 28 -18.69 0.68 3.51
C GLY A 28 -18.77 0.59 2.00
N PHE A 29 -17.61 0.44 1.35
CA PHE A 29 -17.50 0.25 -0.10
C PHE A 29 -16.87 -1.09 -0.40
N ILE A 30 -17.51 -1.89 -1.24
CA ILE A 30 -17.01 -3.19 -1.70
C ILE A 30 -17.01 -3.18 -3.20
N GLY A 31 -15.86 -3.38 -3.82
CA GLY A 31 -15.79 -3.41 -5.27
C GLY A 31 -14.36 -3.37 -5.84
N ALA A 32 -14.29 -3.27 -7.17
CA ALA A 32 -13.02 -3.17 -7.86
C ALA A 32 -12.37 -1.80 -7.60
N THR A 33 -11.05 -1.81 -7.44
CA THR A 33 -10.22 -0.62 -7.36
C THR A 33 -8.95 -0.86 -8.17
N ARG A 34 -8.25 0.21 -8.55
CA ARG A 34 -7.06 0.13 -9.38
C ARG A 34 -5.96 -0.74 -8.74
N ARG A 35 -5.66 -0.52 -7.47
CA ARG A 35 -4.68 -1.27 -6.67
C ARG A 35 -5.15 -1.43 -5.23
N GLY A 36 -4.29 -1.94 -4.36
CA GLY A 36 -4.57 -2.10 -2.93
C GLY A 36 -4.81 -3.55 -2.51
N PRO A 37 -4.91 -3.81 -1.22
CA PRO A 37 -5.08 -5.16 -0.68
C PRO A 37 -6.45 -5.74 -1.09
N VAL A 38 -6.45 -7.02 -1.48
CA VAL A 38 -7.66 -7.73 -1.90
C VAL A 38 -8.29 -8.43 -0.70
N GLY A 39 -9.60 -8.32 -0.57
CA GLY A 39 -10.38 -9.00 0.47
C GLY A 39 -10.18 -8.49 1.89
N THR A 40 -9.36 -7.46 2.08
CA THR A 40 -9.06 -6.89 3.40
C THR A 40 -9.75 -5.54 3.56
N PRO A 41 -10.56 -5.33 4.61
CA PRO A 41 -11.14 -4.02 4.87
C PRO A 41 -10.06 -3.03 5.29
N VAL A 42 -10.00 -1.91 4.60
CA VAL A 42 -9.09 -0.81 4.89
C VAL A 42 -9.89 0.40 5.33
N ARG A 43 -9.49 0.97 6.45
CA ARG A 43 -10.05 2.22 6.95
C ARG A 43 -9.49 3.39 6.14
N VAL A 44 -10.36 4.21 5.62
CA VAL A 44 -10.04 5.39 4.81
C VAL A 44 -10.65 6.61 5.48
N GLU A 45 -9.85 7.65 5.70
CA GLU A 45 -10.25 8.86 6.42
C GLU A 45 -10.35 10.09 5.50
N SER A 46 -9.89 9.97 4.27
CA SER A 46 -9.94 11.04 3.28
C SER A 46 -9.80 10.49 1.87
N LEU A 47 -10.17 11.29 0.88
CA LEU A 47 -9.97 10.93 -0.52
C LEU A 47 -8.49 10.77 -0.85
N ASN A 48 -7.59 11.57 -0.28
CA ASN A 48 -6.15 11.43 -0.48
C ASN A 48 -5.65 10.09 0.08
N ASN A 49 -6.09 9.71 1.29
CA ASN A 49 -5.76 8.41 1.87
C ASN A 49 -6.30 7.24 1.03
N TYR A 50 -7.48 7.42 0.39
CA TYR A 50 -7.97 6.44 -0.58
C TYR A 50 -7.02 6.31 -1.78
N HIS A 51 -6.58 7.43 -2.36
CA HIS A 51 -5.66 7.43 -3.51
C HIS A 51 -4.31 6.79 -3.16
N ASP A 52 -3.79 7.03 -1.97
CA ASP A 52 -2.53 6.43 -1.50
C ASP A 52 -2.60 4.90 -1.46
N VAL A 53 -3.73 4.33 -1.05
CA VAL A 53 -3.90 2.88 -0.90
C VAL A 53 -4.43 2.22 -2.16
N PHE A 54 -5.51 2.77 -2.73
CA PHE A 54 -6.29 2.13 -3.80
C PHE A 54 -6.03 2.68 -5.20
N GLY A 55 -5.20 3.72 -5.30
CA GLY A 55 -4.88 4.39 -6.56
C GLY A 55 -5.91 5.46 -6.92
N ASP A 56 -5.63 6.15 -8.00
CA ASP A 56 -6.48 7.22 -8.53
C ASP A 56 -7.76 6.66 -9.18
N LEU A 57 -8.59 7.56 -9.69
CA LEU A 57 -9.82 7.23 -10.39
C LEU A 57 -9.55 6.29 -11.56
N ASP A 58 -10.27 5.20 -11.59
CA ASP A 58 -10.18 4.21 -12.66
C ASP A 58 -11.54 4.10 -13.36
N PRO A 59 -11.62 4.41 -14.67
CA PRO A 59 -12.88 4.29 -15.41
C PRO A 59 -13.49 2.87 -15.38
N ALA A 60 -12.65 1.85 -15.17
CA ALA A 60 -13.09 0.46 -15.05
C ALA A 60 -13.56 0.10 -13.63
N ALA A 61 -13.36 0.99 -12.64
CA ALA A 61 -13.65 0.73 -11.24
C ALA A 61 -14.62 1.77 -10.65
N ALA A 62 -15.92 1.50 -10.72
CA ALA A 62 -16.95 2.40 -10.19
C ALA A 62 -16.78 2.76 -8.70
N THR A 63 -16.10 1.91 -7.93
CA THR A 63 -15.85 2.13 -6.51
C THR A 63 -15.08 3.43 -6.25
N SER A 64 -14.11 3.77 -7.09
CA SER A 64 -13.31 5.00 -6.95
C SER A 64 -14.18 6.26 -7.07
N TYR A 65 -15.13 6.26 -7.97
CA TYR A 65 -16.09 7.37 -8.14
C TYR A 65 -17.08 7.45 -7.00
N ALA A 66 -17.55 6.31 -6.49
CA ALA A 66 -18.47 6.27 -5.35
C ALA A 66 -17.80 6.81 -4.08
N VAL A 67 -16.54 6.41 -3.81
CA VAL A 67 -15.75 6.91 -2.68
C VAL A 67 -15.49 8.40 -2.82
N ARG A 68 -15.12 8.86 -4.01
CA ARG A 68 -14.96 10.29 -4.29
C ARG A 68 -16.25 11.06 -3.99
N GLY A 69 -17.37 10.61 -4.55
CA GLY A 69 -18.67 11.24 -4.30
C GLY A 69 -19.04 11.29 -2.81
N TYR A 70 -18.71 10.25 -2.04
CA TYR A 70 -18.94 10.22 -0.60
C TYR A 70 -18.15 11.34 0.11
N TYR A 71 -16.84 11.48 -0.15
CA TYR A 71 -16.04 12.53 0.50
C TYR A 71 -16.37 13.94 0.02
N GLU A 72 -16.69 14.11 -1.26
CA GLU A 72 -17.13 15.41 -1.80
C GLU A 72 -18.46 15.88 -1.20
N ASN A 73 -19.29 14.97 -0.70
CA ASN A 73 -20.54 15.27 0.00
C ASN A 73 -20.43 15.27 1.53
N GLY A 74 -19.23 15.40 2.08
CA GLY A 74 -19.01 15.55 3.51
C GLY A 74 -18.88 14.24 4.28
N GLY A 75 -18.59 13.13 3.61
CA GLY A 75 -18.23 11.87 4.28
C GLY A 75 -16.92 12.01 5.07
N GLU A 76 -16.88 11.42 6.27
CA GLU A 76 -15.71 11.53 7.15
C GLU A 76 -14.91 10.23 7.24
N LEU A 77 -15.58 9.08 7.25
CA LEU A 77 -14.96 7.79 7.44
C LEU A 77 -15.56 6.72 6.54
N ALA A 78 -14.72 6.02 5.81
CA ALA A 78 -15.12 4.88 5.00
C ALA A 78 -14.29 3.63 5.30
N TRP A 79 -14.90 2.46 5.08
CA TRP A 79 -14.22 1.19 4.98
C TRP A 79 -14.30 0.72 3.54
N VAL A 80 -13.14 0.40 2.96
CA VAL A 80 -13.08 -0.05 1.56
C VAL A 80 -12.52 -1.46 1.51
N ILE A 81 -13.22 -2.34 0.80
CA ILE A 81 -12.79 -3.72 0.54
C ILE A 81 -12.64 -3.87 -0.96
N ARG A 82 -11.41 -4.10 -1.40
CA ARG A 82 -11.14 -4.41 -2.81
C ARG A 82 -11.56 -5.83 -3.13
N VAL A 83 -12.32 -5.98 -4.20
CA VAL A 83 -12.63 -7.27 -4.81
C VAL A 83 -11.87 -7.37 -6.13
N ALA A 84 -11.19 -8.48 -6.34
CA ALA A 84 -10.51 -8.79 -7.60
C ALA A 84 -10.70 -10.28 -7.91
N GLY A 85 -10.66 -10.63 -9.18
CA GLY A 85 -10.64 -12.02 -9.64
C GLY A 85 -9.30 -12.69 -9.38
N ALA A 86 -8.97 -13.71 -10.16
CA ALA A 86 -7.65 -14.32 -10.12
C ALA A 86 -6.63 -13.31 -10.65
N VAL A 87 -5.84 -12.73 -9.75
CA VAL A 87 -4.82 -11.72 -10.07
C VAL A 87 -3.46 -12.18 -9.61
N THR A 88 -2.45 -11.85 -10.41
CA THR A 88 -1.04 -12.05 -10.07
C THR A 88 -0.41 -10.72 -9.70
N THR A 89 0.67 -10.79 -8.95
CA THR A 89 1.47 -9.61 -8.60
C THR A 89 2.63 -9.51 -9.59
N ALA A 90 2.80 -8.34 -10.19
CA ALA A 90 3.97 -8.07 -11.03
C ALA A 90 5.25 -8.18 -10.20
N THR A 91 6.25 -8.87 -10.73
CA THR A 91 7.51 -9.12 -10.03
C THR A 91 8.70 -8.87 -10.92
N ALA A 92 9.74 -8.30 -10.36
CA ALA A 92 11.05 -8.20 -11.00
C ALA A 92 12.13 -8.59 -10.00
N THR A 93 13.17 -9.27 -10.47
CA THR A 93 14.28 -9.67 -9.62
C THR A 93 15.44 -8.71 -9.77
N TRP A 94 15.96 -8.28 -8.65
CA TRP A 94 17.04 -7.33 -8.60
C TRP A 94 18.07 -7.74 -7.53
N SER A 95 19.33 -7.72 -7.89
CA SER A 95 20.43 -7.91 -6.95
C SER A 95 21.14 -6.59 -6.69
N VAL A 96 21.27 -6.23 -5.43
CA VAL A 96 22.12 -5.13 -4.99
C VAL A 96 23.51 -5.69 -4.81
N ALA A 97 24.37 -5.52 -5.82
CA ALA A 97 25.78 -5.84 -5.70
C ALA A 97 26.51 -4.62 -5.14
N GLY A 98 27.06 -4.74 -3.95
CA GLY A 98 28.03 -3.78 -3.43
C GLY A 98 29.36 -3.99 -4.13
N GLN A 99 29.87 -2.97 -4.83
CA GLN A 99 31.16 -3.07 -5.52
C GLN A 99 32.36 -3.08 -4.57
N ASP A 100 32.21 -2.74 -3.30
CA ASP A 100 33.31 -2.48 -2.37
C ASP A 100 33.27 -3.30 -1.08
N GLY A 101 32.58 -4.42 -1.05
CA GLY A 101 32.52 -5.29 0.14
C GLY A 101 31.75 -4.70 1.34
N PHE A 102 31.25 -3.47 1.24
CA PHE A 102 30.51 -2.80 2.30
C PHE A 102 29.00 -3.07 2.31
N LEU A 103 28.46 -3.61 1.21
CA LEU A 103 27.07 -4.02 1.16
C LEU A 103 27.02 -5.55 1.24
N PRO A 104 26.19 -6.11 2.11
CA PRO A 104 25.85 -7.51 1.98
C PRO A 104 25.27 -7.71 0.57
N VAL A 105 25.79 -8.66 -0.18
CA VAL A 105 25.22 -9.07 -1.47
C VAL A 105 23.87 -9.73 -1.16
N THR A 106 22.86 -8.90 -1.00
CA THR A 106 21.49 -9.38 -0.79
C THR A 106 20.75 -9.16 -2.09
N ALA A 107 20.39 -10.25 -2.75
CA ALA A 107 19.47 -10.19 -3.87
C ALA A 107 18.06 -9.92 -3.31
N TYR A 108 17.38 -8.98 -3.91
CA TYR A 108 15.98 -8.69 -3.61
C TYR A 108 15.12 -9.00 -4.83
N GLN A 109 13.97 -9.56 -4.58
CA GLN A 109 12.88 -9.54 -5.53
C GLN A 109 12.06 -8.28 -5.26
N VAL A 110 11.86 -7.47 -6.29
CA VAL A 110 10.92 -6.35 -6.25
C VAL A 110 9.56 -6.89 -6.65
N VAL A 111 8.57 -6.71 -5.82
CA VAL A 111 7.18 -7.08 -6.10
C VAL A 111 6.31 -5.84 -6.00
N ALA A 112 5.29 -5.77 -6.85
CA ALA A 112 4.27 -4.73 -6.69
C ALA A 112 3.58 -4.86 -5.33
N ALA A 113 3.23 -3.75 -4.71
CA ALA A 113 2.65 -3.72 -3.36
C ALA A 113 1.30 -4.45 -3.27
N SER A 114 0.62 -4.64 -4.40
CA SER A 114 -0.63 -5.36 -4.49
C SER A 114 -0.80 -6.01 -5.86
N PRO A 115 -1.60 -7.07 -5.97
CA PRO A 115 -1.80 -7.76 -7.23
C PRO A 115 -2.62 -6.93 -8.24
N GLY A 116 -2.38 -7.18 -9.53
CA GLY A 116 -3.07 -6.55 -10.67
C GLY A 116 -2.12 -6.04 -11.73
N SER A 117 -2.66 -5.69 -12.88
CA SER A 117 -1.91 -5.16 -14.04
C SER A 117 -1.47 -3.69 -13.87
N TRP A 118 -1.88 -3.03 -12.82
CA TRP A 118 -1.57 -1.62 -12.55
C TRP A 118 -0.07 -1.30 -12.49
N ALA A 119 0.75 -2.29 -12.15
CA ALA A 119 2.20 -2.15 -12.07
C ALA A 119 2.94 -2.50 -13.36
N GLU A 120 2.23 -2.92 -14.40
CA GLU A 120 2.84 -3.24 -15.69
C GLU A 120 3.49 -2.01 -16.33
N GLY A 121 4.71 -2.19 -16.85
CA GLY A 121 5.50 -1.09 -17.39
C GLY A 121 6.14 -0.18 -16.34
N GLY A 122 6.02 -0.53 -15.06
CA GLY A 122 6.68 0.16 -13.97
C GLY A 122 8.20 0.08 -14.07
N GLN A 123 8.89 1.11 -13.55
CA GLN A 123 10.33 1.20 -13.53
C GLN A 123 10.82 1.52 -12.12
N VAL A 124 11.79 0.75 -11.64
CA VAL A 124 12.52 1.03 -10.40
C VAL A 124 13.93 1.42 -10.76
N THR A 125 14.29 2.66 -10.48
CA THR A 125 15.61 3.20 -10.75
C THR A 125 16.36 3.35 -9.45
N ILE A 126 17.57 2.81 -9.39
CA ILE A 126 18.41 2.85 -8.21
C ILE A 126 19.75 3.44 -8.59
N TRP A 127 20.22 4.36 -7.76
CA TRP A 127 21.56 4.89 -7.89
C TRP A 127 22.23 4.98 -6.53
N TYR A 128 23.51 4.64 -6.54
CA TYR A 128 24.35 4.67 -5.37
C TYR A 128 25.11 5.99 -5.31
N ARG A 129 25.20 6.52 -4.11
CA ARG A 129 26.20 7.54 -3.82
C ARG A 129 27.33 6.86 -3.06
N SER A 130 28.52 6.81 -3.65
CA SER A 130 29.71 6.36 -2.93
C SER A 130 29.86 7.18 -1.66
N GLY A 131 29.86 6.52 -0.53
CA GLY A 131 30.24 7.15 0.71
C GLY A 131 31.68 7.68 0.57
N SER A 132 31.95 8.83 1.15
CA SER A 132 33.33 9.25 1.44
C SER A 132 34.01 8.16 2.27
N LEU A 133 35.34 8.07 2.27
CA LEU A 133 36.17 7.12 3.02
C LEU A 133 35.76 6.92 4.52
N ALA A 134 34.77 7.66 5.02
CA ALA A 134 34.30 7.65 6.39
C ALA A 134 32.78 7.42 6.58
N GLY A 135 31.99 7.17 5.52
CA GLY A 135 30.53 7.07 5.67
C GLY A 135 29.92 5.82 4.97
N PRO A 136 28.77 5.32 5.47
CA PRO A 136 28.08 4.20 4.84
C PRO A 136 27.60 4.59 3.44
N ALA A 137 27.58 3.60 2.54
CA ALA A 137 27.01 3.78 1.22
C ALA A 137 25.51 4.16 1.30
N GLU A 138 25.13 5.22 0.60
CA GLU A 138 23.76 5.69 0.51
C GLU A 138 23.14 5.23 -0.82
N VAL A 139 21.91 4.83 -0.77
CA VAL A 139 21.11 4.40 -1.91
C VAL A 139 19.94 5.37 -2.10
N ASN A 140 19.69 5.73 -3.35
CA ASN A 140 18.50 6.45 -3.72
C ASN A 140 17.66 5.55 -4.64
N VAL A 141 16.36 5.56 -4.44
CA VAL A 141 15.42 4.73 -5.20
C VAL A 141 14.32 5.61 -5.75
N ARG A 142 14.02 5.47 -7.02
CA ARG A 142 12.87 6.08 -7.67
C ARG A 142 11.98 4.98 -8.22
N VAL A 143 10.72 5.00 -7.84
CA VAL A 143 9.69 4.10 -8.34
C VAL A 143 8.75 4.90 -9.21
N ALA A 144 8.60 4.51 -10.46
CA ALA A 144 7.73 5.15 -11.42
C ALA A 144 6.86 4.09 -12.10
N ILE A 145 5.58 4.15 -11.87
CA ILE A 145 4.59 3.25 -12.47
C ILE A 145 3.63 4.12 -13.31
N PRO A 146 3.31 3.72 -14.54
CA PRO A 146 2.43 4.50 -15.40
C PRO A 146 1.06 4.77 -14.74
N GLY A 147 0.68 6.05 -14.64
CA GLY A 147 -0.57 6.46 -14.02
C GLY A 147 -0.58 6.47 -12.49
N GLU A 148 0.58 6.29 -11.84
CA GLU A 148 0.75 6.43 -10.40
C GLU A 148 1.69 7.60 -10.08
N THR A 149 1.57 8.14 -8.87
CA THR A 149 2.50 9.16 -8.38
C THR A 149 3.89 8.55 -8.19
N VAL A 150 4.91 9.24 -8.69
CA VAL A 150 6.30 8.79 -8.57
C VAL A 150 6.76 8.88 -7.12
N GLU A 151 7.24 7.78 -6.58
CA GLU A 151 7.89 7.76 -5.26
C GLU A 151 9.40 7.91 -5.40
N VAL A 152 10.01 8.74 -4.54
CA VAL A 152 11.45 8.94 -4.50
C VAL A 152 11.95 8.84 -3.06
N PHE A 153 12.80 7.86 -2.84
CA PHE A 153 13.46 7.64 -1.55
C PHE A 153 14.93 8.03 -1.69
N THR A 154 15.39 8.94 -0.85
CA THR A 154 16.77 9.46 -0.93
C THR A 154 17.54 9.22 0.35
N ARG A 155 18.88 9.11 0.23
CA ARG A 155 19.81 8.97 1.36
C ARG A 155 19.48 7.79 2.27
N ILE A 156 19.13 6.66 1.68
CA ILE A 156 18.85 5.44 2.44
C ILE A 156 20.17 4.75 2.75
N PRO A 157 20.52 4.52 4.00
CA PRO A 157 21.62 3.63 4.33
C PRO A 157 21.36 2.25 3.74
N ALA A 158 22.32 1.70 3.01
CA ALA A 158 22.10 0.44 2.28
C ALA A 158 21.58 -0.72 3.15
N LYS A 159 21.98 -0.74 4.44
CA LYS A 159 21.50 -1.75 5.40
C LYS A 159 20.02 -1.60 5.76
N GLN A 160 19.44 -0.41 5.59
CA GLN A 160 18.05 -0.09 5.92
C GLN A 160 17.14 -0.04 4.68
N LEU A 161 17.65 -0.46 3.52
CA LEU A 161 16.92 -0.34 2.27
C LEU A 161 15.56 -1.03 2.30
N ALA A 162 15.50 -2.26 2.78
CA ALA A 162 14.26 -3.03 2.85
C ALA A 162 13.26 -2.42 3.85
N GLU A 163 13.74 -1.93 4.99
CA GLU A 163 12.92 -1.28 6.00
C GLU A 163 12.33 0.03 5.49
N ARG A 164 13.14 0.87 4.84
CA ARG A 164 12.69 2.15 4.29
C ARG A 164 11.74 2.00 3.11
N LEU A 165 11.89 0.96 2.30
CA LEU A 165 10.98 0.67 1.19
C LEU A 165 9.73 -0.12 1.64
N ALA A 166 9.65 -0.53 2.90
CA ALA A 166 8.40 -1.05 3.47
C ALA A 166 7.29 0.01 3.54
N ASP A 167 7.67 1.30 3.58
CA ASP A 167 6.73 2.44 3.56
C ASP A 167 6.23 2.78 2.13
N SER A 168 6.76 2.15 1.09
CA SER A 168 6.30 2.39 -0.29
C SER A 168 4.86 1.91 -0.48
N HIS A 169 4.04 2.70 -1.15
CA HIS A 169 2.70 2.29 -1.56
C HIS A 169 2.70 1.47 -2.87
N LEU A 170 3.80 1.51 -3.61
CA LEU A 170 3.90 0.93 -4.94
C LEU A 170 4.62 -0.42 -4.97
N ILE A 171 5.66 -0.59 -4.17
CA ILE A 171 6.49 -1.81 -4.22
C ILE A 171 6.78 -2.39 -2.84
N ARG A 172 7.23 -3.65 -2.83
CA ARG A 172 7.81 -4.34 -1.68
C ARG A 172 9.11 -5.00 -2.08
N LEU A 173 10.08 -5.04 -1.17
CA LEU A 173 11.30 -5.81 -1.32
C LEU A 173 11.19 -7.12 -0.56
N VAL A 174 11.39 -8.21 -1.26
CA VAL A 174 11.44 -9.56 -0.68
C VAL A 174 12.89 -10.03 -0.75
N PRO A 175 13.56 -10.27 0.37
CA PRO A 175 14.91 -10.80 0.35
C PRO A 175 14.90 -12.21 -0.24
N MET A 176 15.80 -12.47 -1.19
CA MET A 176 16.00 -13.81 -1.76
C MET A 176 17.01 -14.55 -0.89
N LEU A 177 16.55 -15.55 -0.15
CA LEU A 177 17.40 -16.48 0.58
C LEU A 177 18.15 -17.37 -0.43
N GLY A 178 19.46 -17.17 -0.56
CA GLY A 178 20.32 -18.20 -1.16
C GLY A 178 20.94 -17.95 -2.51
N SER A 179 21.24 -16.73 -2.92
CA SER A 179 22.25 -16.55 -3.98
C SER A 179 23.63 -16.32 -3.35
N GLY A 180 24.28 -17.41 -3.00
CA GLY A 180 25.69 -17.40 -2.62
C GLY A 180 26.53 -16.77 -3.73
N GLY A 181 27.42 -15.84 -3.34
CA GLY A 181 28.20 -15.02 -4.24
C GLY A 181 29.02 -15.80 -5.26
N GLY A 182 28.88 -15.38 -6.50
CA GLY A 182 29.95 -15.51 -7.47
C GLY A 182 30.87 -14.30 -7.30
N ALA A 183 32.10 -14.54 -6.85
CA ALA A 183 33.17 -13.55 -6.86
C ALA A 183 33.45 -13.20 -8.33
N GLY A 184 33.06 -12.02 -8.75
CA GLY A 184 33.42 -11.43 -10.04
C GLY A 184 34.46 -10.35 -9.83
N ASP A 185 35.55 -10.57 -10.49
CA ASP A 185 36.79 -9.86 -10.69
C ASP A 185 36.68 -8.32 -10.60
N GLY A 186 37.63 -7.73 -9.84
CA GLY A 186 37.73 -6.31 -9.56
C GLY A 186 38.12 -5.47 -10.78
N GLY A 187 37.17 -4.65 -11.22
CA GLY A 187 37.41 -3.58 -12.16
C GLY A 187 37.12 -2.20 -11.51
N PRO A 188 37.78 -1.10 -11.99
CA PRO A 188 37.73 0.17 -11.30
C PRO A 188 36.33 0.80 -11.31
N ALA A 189 36.00 1.44 -10.19
CA ALA A 189 34.74 2.11 -9.91
C ALA A 189 34.23 2.98 -11.05
N ARG A 190 33.20 2.52 -11.73
CA ARG A 190 32.40 3.36 -12.63
C ARG A 190 31.14 3.78 -11.85
N GLN A 191 30.85 5.10 -11.91
CA GLN A 191 29.58 5.63 -11.44
C GLN A 191 28.45 4.72 -11.90
N GLY A 192 27.73 4.17 -10.92
CA GLY A 192 26.75 3.13 -11.14
C GLY A 192 25.70 3.53 -12.14
N LYS A 193 25.68 2.85 -13.25
CA LYS A 193 24.69 3.00 -14.30
C LYS A 193 23.37 2.40 -13.83
N VAL A 194 22.36 3.22 -13.92
CA VAL A 194 20.94 2.94 -13.77
C VAL A 194 20.60 1.53 -14.28
N SER A 195 20.19 0.65 -13.37
CA SER A 195 19.49 -0.56 -13.77
C SER A 195 18.00 -0.21 -13.88
N GLN A 196 17.52 0.00 -15.11
CA GLN A 196 16.08 0.05 -15.35
C GLN A 196 15.57 -1.40 -15.30
N LEU A 197 14.76 -1.69 -14.32
CA LEU A 197 13.95 -2.90 -14.29
C LEU A 197 12.54 -2.53 -14.74
N SER A 198 12.06 -3.20 -15.77
CA SER A 198 10.64 -3.16 -16.14
C SER A 198 9.89 -4.19 -15.30
N LEU A 199 8.84 -3.76 -14.63
CA LEU A 199 7.87 -4.60 -13.95
C LEU A 199 6.80 -5.06 -14.96
#